data_0b58ca137873384221bd35ead6adacad
#
_entry.id   0b58ca137873384221bd35ead6adacad
#
_cell.length_a   1.000
_cell.length_b   1.000
_cell.length_c   1.000
_cell.angle_alpha   90.00
_cell.angle_beta   90.00
_cell.angle_gamma   90.00
#
_symmetry.space_group_name_H-M   'P 1'
#
loop_
_entity.id
_entity.type
_entity.pdbx_description
1 polymer ?
#
loop_
_entity_poly.entity_id
_entity_poly.type
_entity_poly.pdbx_seq_one_letter_code
_entity_poly.pdbx_strand_id
1 'polypeptide(L)'
;MNGMNQQECTDLLTQHGIKPTANRIVVLRALAMAGRPMSLTELEYQILSIDKSGVFRALTLFRDHHLVHVIDDSDGLGVRYELCHSHGDGEDDDLHVHFFCERCHRTYCLEQTPVPPVDVPEGFVAASANYVVKGICAHCAK
;
A
#
# COMPACT_ATOMS: atom_id res chain seq x y z
N MET A 1 -1.40 9.43 -16.14
CA MET A 1 -1.01 10.20 -14.98
C MET A 1 -1.65 9.63 -13.77
N ASN A 2 -0.83 9.32 -12.80
CA ASN A 2 -1.30 8.61 -11.62
C ASN A 2 -1.53 9.51 -10.42
N GLY A 3 -1.31 10.80 -10.58
CA GLY A 3 -1.49 11.72 -9.48
C GLY A 3 -2.94 12.01 -9.19
N MET A 4 -3.19 12.44 -7.97
CA MET A 4 -4.50 12.88 -7.53
C MET A 4 -4.41 14.35 -7.16
N ASN A 5 -5.46 15.11 -7.49
CA ASN A 5 -5.49 16.51 -7.05
C ASN A 5 -6.00 16.58 -5.62
N GLN A 6 -5.98 17.78 -5.06
CA GLN A 6 -6.33 17.96 -3.65
C GLN A 6 -7.79 17.55 -3.37
N GLN A 7 -8.69 17.87 -4.27
CA GLN A 7 -10.10 17.53 -4.08
C GLN A 7 -10.31 16.02 -4.08
N GLU A 8 -9.65 15.34 -5.00
CA GLU A 8 -9.74 13.87 -5.06
C GLU A 8 -9.21 13.23 -3.78
N CYS A 9 -8.11 13.76 -3.25
CA CYS A 9 -7.57 13.27 -1.98
C CYS A 9 -8.55 13.51 -0.84
N THR A 10 -9.14 14.70 -0.79
CA THR A 10 -10.12 15.03 0.24
C THR A 10 -11.30 14.07 0.19
N ASP A 11 -11.81 13.82 -1.01
CA ASP A 11 -12.95 12.94 -1.18
C ASP A 11 -12.61 11.51 -0.76
N LEU A 12 -11.45 11.03 -1.15
CA LEU A 12 -11.05 9.66 -0.81
C LEU A 12 -10.86 9.49 0.69
N LEU A 13 -10.22 10.45 1.34
CA LEU A 13 -10.06 10.42 2.78
C LEU A 13 -11.42 10.38 3.48
N THR A 14 -12.32 11.24 3.04
CA THR A 14 -13.65 11.32 3.63
C THR A 14 -14.42 10.01 3.45
N GLN A 15 -14.29 9.40 2.28
CA GLN A 15 -14.94 8.11 2.02
C GLN A 15 -14.46 7.02 2.98
N HIS A 16 -13.23 7.12 3.43
CA HIS A 16 -12.67 6.14 4.36
C HIS A 16 -12.79 6.57 5.82
N GLY A 17 -13.55 7.61 6.09
CA GLY A 17 -13.77 8.06 7.45
C GLY A 17 -12.59 8.79 8.06
N ILE A 18 -11.74 9.36 7.24
CA ILE A 18 -10.54 10.06 7.69
C ILE A 18 -10.72 11.54 7.43
N LYS A 19 -10.52 12.34 8.46
CA LYS A 19 -10.62 13.79 8.32
C LYS A 19 -9.47 14.29 7.45
N PRO A 20 -9.75 15.04 6.37
CA PRO A 20 -8.69 15.58 5.53
C PRO A 20 -7.91 16.68 6.26
N THR A 21 -6.61 16.49 6.35
CA THR A 21 -5.72 17.53 6.86
C THR A 21 -4.61 17.71 5.84
N ALA A 22 -3.88 18.81 5.95
CA ALA A 22 -2.82 19.10 5.00
C ALA A 22 -1.80 17.97 4.94
N ASN A 23 -1.37 17.46 6.10
CA ASN A 23 -0.38 16.40 6.14
C ASN A 23 -0.91 15.11 5.51
N ARG A 24 -2.16 14.76 5.81
CA ARG A 24 -2.76 13.54 5.26
C ARG A 24 -2.91 13.62 3.76
N ILE A 25 -3.27 14.78 3.25
CA ILE A 25 -3.39 14.98 1.81
C ILE A 25 -2.02 14.83 1.14
N VAL A 26 -0.98 15.39 1.75
CA VAL A 26 0.38 15.29 1.18
C VAL A 26 0.84 13.85 1.11
N VAL A 27 0.63 13.07 2.18
CA VAL A 27 1.05 11.67 2.19
C VAL A 27 0.25 10.86 1.16
N LEU A 28 -1.06 11.09 1.09
CA LEU A 28 -1.89 10.37 0.12
C LEU A 28 -1.48 10.68 -1.31
N ARG A 29 -1.20 11.95 -1.60
CA ARG A 29 -0.77 12.33 -2.95
C ARG A 29 0.56 11.68 -3.32
N ALA A 30 1.48 11.58 -2.36
CA ALA A 30 2.77 10.94 -2.61
C ALA A 30 2.59 9.47 -2.98
N LEU A 31 1.71 8.78 -2.26
CA LEU A 31 1.41 7.38 -2.57
C LEU A 31 0.77 7.24 -3.95
N ALA A 32 -0.20 8.09 -4.25
CA ALA A 32 -0.89 8.03 -5.54
C ALA A 32 0.06 8.32 -6.69
N MET A 33 0.94 9.31 -6.48
CA MET A 33 1.89 9.69 -7.52
C MET A 33 2.92 8.60 -7.78
N ALA A 34 3.31 7.87 -6.75
CA ALA A 34 4.27 6.79 -6.89
C ALA A 34 3.71 5.65 -7.74
N GLY A 35 2.44 5.35 -7.61
CA GLY A 35 1.81 4.28 -8.37
C GLY A 35 2.33 2.90 -8.03
N ARG A 36 2.99 2.75 -6.88
CA ARG A 36 3.55 1.49 -6.43
C ARG A 36 3.68 1.52 -4.91
N PRO A 37 3.84 0.35 -4.29
CA PRO A 37 4.07 0.33 -2.85
C PRO A 37 5.33 1.10 -2.47
N MET A 38 5.26 1.81 -1.35
CA MET A 38 6.35 2.67 -0.88
C MET A 38 6.66 2.36 0.57
N SER A 39 7.95 2.33 0.89
CA SER A 39 8.37 2.21 2.28
C SER A 39 8.27 3.57 2.98
N LEU A 40 8.30 3.54 4.29
CA LEU A 40 8.30 4.77 5.09
C LEU A 40 9.49 5.67 4.71
N THR A 41 10.66 5.05 4.54
CA THR A 41 11.86 5.81 4.19
C THR A 41 11.74 6.45 2.81
N GLU A 42 11.19 5.72 1.85
CA GLU A 42 10.97 6.29 0.52
C GLU A 42 10.01 7.46 0.56
N LEU A 43 8.93 7.34 1.33
CA LEU A 43 7.97 8.42 1.46
C LEU A 43 8.57 9.62 2.15
N GLU A 44 9.32 9.39 3.21
CA GLU A 44 9.98 10.47 3.92
C GLU A 44 10.92 11.24 2.99
N TYR A 45 11.61 10.52 2.14
CA TYR A 45 12.53 11.12 1.20
C TYR A 45 11.81 12.00 0.17
N GLN A 46 10.62 11.61 -0.24
CA GLN A 46 9.83 12.38 -1.21
C GLN A 46 9.10 13.53 -0.56
N ILE A 47 8.67 13.36 0.69
CA ILE A 47 7.88 14.35 1.39
C ILE A 47 8.80 15.11 2.34
N LEU A 48 9.35 16.20 1.87
CA LEU A 48 10.31 16.95 2.67
C LEU A 48 9.65 17.86 3.70
N SER A 49 8.35 18.05 3.60
CA SER A 49 7.63 18.98 4.46
C SER A 49 7.11 18.36 5.74
N ILE A 50 7.21 17.06 5.88
CA ILE A 50 6.68 16.32 7.03
C ILE A 50 7.77 15.39 7.54
N ASP A 51 7.96 15.34 8.85
CA ASP A 51 8.96 14.46 9.40
C ASP A 51 8.50 12.99 9.37
N LYS A 52 9.42 12.09 9.64
CA LYS A 52 9.16 10.67 9.55
C LYS A 52 8.02 10.24 10.48
N SER A 53 7.96 10.82 11.67
CA SER A 53 6.89 10.50 12.63
C SER A 53 5.53 10.91 12.08
N GLY A 54 5.45 12.08 11.45
CA GLY A 54 4.21 12.55 10.86
C GLY A 54 3.75 11.66 9.72
N VAL A 55 4.68 11.24 8.86
CA VAL A 55 4.35 10.33 7.77
C VAL A 55 3.86 9.00 8.33
N PHE A 56 4.54 8.47 9.32
CA PHE A 56 4.17 7.18 9.91
C PHE A 56 2.77 7.23 10.54
N ARG A 57 2.47 8.33 11.24
CA ARG A 57 1.15 8.48 11.86
C ARG A 57 0.05 8.51 10.81
N ALA A 58 0.28 9.21 9.69
CA ALA A 58 -0.70 9.24 8.62
C ALA A 58 -0.89 7.85 8.01
N LEU A 59 0.20 7.14 7.77
CA LEU A 59 0.12 5.80 7.18
C LEU A 59 -0.59 4.81 8.10
N THR A 60 -0.35 4.91 9.41
CA THR A 60 -1.02 4.05 10.38
C THR A 60 -2.53 4.30 10.36
N LEU A 61 -2.92 5.56 10.30
CA LEU A 61 -4.33 5.90 10.22
C LEU A 61 -4.94 5.39 8.93
N PHE A 62 -4.23 5.55 7.82
CA PHE A 62 -4.69 5.06 6.52
C PHE A 62 -4.89 3.55 6.54
N ARG A 63 -3.96 2.84 7.16
CA ARG A 63 -4.08 1.39 7.27
C ARG A 63 -5.28 1.01 8.11
N ASP A 64 -5.48 1.68 9.24
CA ASP A 64 -6.58 1.37 10.14
C ASP A 64 -7.94 1.62 9.52
N HIS A 65 -8.01 2.51 8.53
CA HIS A 65 -9.23 2.82 7.81
C HIS A 65 -9.30 2.18 6.43
N HIS A 66 -8.42 1.22 6.17
CA HIS A 66 -8.43 0.42 4.93
C HIS A 66 -8.20 1.24 3.68
N LEU A 67 -7.55 2.39 3.80
CA LEU A 67 -7.16 3.20 2.65
C LEU A 67 -5.88 2.66 2.02
N VAL A 68 -4.99 2.14 2.82
CA VAL A 68 -3.78 1.48 2.35
C VAL A 68 -3.66 0.10 2.99
N HIS A 69 -2.96 -0.78 2.32
CA HIS A 69 -2.59 -2.04 2.93
C HIS A 69 -1.08 -2.14 3.06
N VAL A 70 -0.65 -3.00 3.96
CA VAL A 70 0.75 -3.14 4.32
C VAL A 70 1.28 -4.41 3.71
N ILE A 71 2.44 -4.31 3.07
CA ILE A 71 3.14 -5.44 2.49
C ILE A 71 4.40 -5.65 3.29
N ASP A 72 4.49 -6.81 3.93
CA ASP A 72 5.67 -7.18 4.71
C ASP A 72 6.32 -8.36 4.01
N ASP A 73 7.41 -8.11 3.32
CA ASP A 73 8.05 -9.14 2.52
C ASP A 73 9.08 -9.94 3.29
N SER A 74 9.30 -9.63 4.54
CA SER A 74 10.19 -10.34 5.43
C SER A 74 11.63 -10.52 4.94
N ASP A 75 12.04 -9.78 3.93
CA ASP A 75 13.40 -9.84 3.40
C ASP A 75 14.32 -8.81 4.05
N GLY A 76 13.88 -8.19 5.11
CA GLY A 76 14.69 -7.17 5.77
C GLY A 76 14.63 -5.82 5.09
N LEU A 77 13.88 -5.69 4.02
CA LEU A 77 13.71 -4.40 3.34
C LEU A 77 12.59 -3.58 3.94
N GLY A 78 11.91 -4.15 4.92
CA GLY A 78 10.92 -3.43 5.68
C GLY A 78 9.53 -3.51 5.08
N VAL A 79 8.65 -2.79 5.72
CA VAL A 79 7.25 -2.76 5.38
C VAL A 79 7.02 -1.73 4.28
N ARG A 80 6.12 -2.05 3.35
CA ARG A 80 5.71 -1.11 2.33
C ARG A 80 4.21 -0.88 2.41
N TYR A 81 3.81 0.28 1.97
CA TYR A 81 2.41 0.71 2.01
C TYR A 81 1.93 0.92 0.59
N GLU A 82 0.76 0.41 0.30
CA GLU A 82 0.17 0.54 -1.03
C GLU A 82 -1.23 1.05 -0.92
N LEU A 83 -1.55 2.03 -1.77
CA LEU A 83 -2.90 2.55 -1.83
C LEU A 83 -3.83 1.47 -2.36
N CYS A 84 -4.95 1.27 -1.68
CA CYS A 84 -5.91 0.26 -2.10
C CYS A 84 -6.62 0.70 -3.36
N HIS A 85 -6.69 -0.20 -4.31
CA HIS A 85 -7.33 0.08 -5.59
C HIS A 85 -8.70 -0.53 -5.71
N SER A 86 -9.02 -1.50 -4.88
CA SER A 86 -10.35 -2.03 -4.91
C SER A 86 -11.25 -1.12 -4.13
N HIS A 87 -12.38 -0.85 -4.66
CA HIS A 87 -13.14 0.22 -4.14
C HIS A 87 -14.51 -0.22 -3.78
N GLY A 88 -14.84 0.19 -2.69
CA GLY A 88 -16.13 0.45 -2.55
C GLY A 88 -16.98 -0.44 -1.79
N ASP A 89 -16.82 -1.61 -1.65
CA ASP A 89 -17.82 -2.38 -0.96
C ASP A 89 -17.32 -2.98 0.33
N GLY A 90 -16.20 -2.50 0.80
CA GLY A 90 -15.70 -2.97 2.07
C GLY A 90 -15.20 -4.40 2.03
N GLU A 91 -15.11 -4.95 0.85
CA GLU A 91 -14.50 -6.25 0.71
C GLU A 91 -13.04 -6.17 1.09
N ASP A 92 -12.49 -7.31 1.33
CA ASP A 92 -11.15 -7.41 1.84
C ASP A 92 -10.14 -6.95 0.81
N ASP A 93 -9.70 -5.72 0.94
CA ASP A 93 -8.80 -5.10 -0.01
C ASP A 93 -7.36 -5.53 0.17
N ASP A 94 -7.09 -6.35 1.18
CA ASP A 94 -5.74 -6.80 1.46
C ASP A 94 -5.36 -8.05 0.68
N LEU A 95 -6.29 -8.60 -0.10
CA LEU A 95 -6.06 -9.85 -0.80
C LEU A 95 -5.53 -9.57 -2.20
N HIS A 96 -4.27 -9.19 -2.26
CA HIS A 96 -3.56 -8.99 -3.52
C HIS A 96 -2.36 -9.89 -3.59
N VAL A 97 -2.02 -10.32 -4.80
CA VAL A 97 -0.73 -10.94 -5.04
C VAL A 97 0.25 -9.84 -5.39
N HIS A 98 1.40 -9.84 -4.76
CA HIS A 98 2.44 -8.86 -5.04
C HIS A 98 3.66 -9.56 -5.59
N PHE A 99 4.43 -8.85 -6.39
CA PHE A 99 5.67 -9.35 -6.94
C PHE A 99 6.82 -8.47 -6.47
N PHE A 100 7.81 -9.09 -5.86
CA PHE A 100 9.00 -8.38 -5.41
C PHE A 100 10.16 -8.71 -6.32
N CYS A 101 10.77 -7.69 -6.92
CA CYS A 101 11.94 -7.88 -7.77
C CYS A 101 13.20 -7.88 -6.91
N GLU A 102 13.92 -8.98 -6.96
CA GLU A 102 15.13 -9.14 -6.15
C GLU A 102 16.30 -8.32 -6.70
N ARG A 103 16.19 -7.82 -7.94
CA ARG A 103 17.24 -7.04 -8.53
C ARG A 103 17.08 -5.55 -8.28
N CYS A 104 15.92 -4.99 -8.60
CA CYS A 104 15.69 -3.56 -8.41
C CYS A 104 14.97 -3.25 -7.11
N HIS A 105 14.51 -4.26 -6.39
CA HIS A 105 13.86 -4.14 -5.09
C HIS A 105 12.53 -3.39 -5.13
N ARG A 106 11.89 -3.36 -6.28
CA ARG A 106 10.56 -2.79 -6.40
C ARG A 106 9.51 -3.85 -6.13
N THR A 107 8.42 -3.42 -5.54
CA THR A 107 7.26 -4.27 -5.32
C THR A 107 6.15 -3.85 -6.27
N TYR A 108 5.54 -4.81 -6.93
CA TYR A 108 4.46 -4.59 -7.88
C TYR A 108 3.20 -5.23 -7.36
N CYS A 109 2.07 -4.58 -7.56
CA CYS A 109 0.77 -5.17 -7.23
C CYS A 109 0.23 -5.86 -8.46
N LEU A 110 -0.05 -7.15 -8.33
CA LEU A 110 -0.59 -7.94 -9.43
C LEU A 110 -2.10 -7.98 -9.29
N GLU A 111 -2.75 -6.87 -9.63
CA GLU A 111 -4.18 -6.71 -9.37
C GLU A 111 -5.04 -7.71 -10.12
N GLN A 112 -4.57 -8.16 -11.28
CA GLN A 112 -5.35 -9.07 -12.10
C GLN A 112 -5.09 -10.53 -11.80
N THR A 113 -4.19 -10.80 -10.88
CA THR A 113 -3.86 -12.16 -10.50
C THR A 113 -4.75 -12.56 -9.31
N PRO A 114 -5.57 -13.59 -9.45
CA PRO A 114 -6.42 -13.98 -8.34
C PRO A 114 -5.62 -14.54 -7.19
N VAL A 115 -6.07 -14.24 -5.98
CA VAL A 115 -5.45 -14.77 -4.77
C VAL A 115 -5.99 -16.18 -4.55
N PRO A 116 -5.13 -17.18 -4.49
CA PRO A 116 -5.60 -18.55 -4.23
C PRO A 116 -6.10 -18.66 -2.80
N PRO A 117 -7.24 -19.29 -2.58
CA PRO A 117 -7.73 -19.49 -1.22
C PRO A 117 -6.82 -20.47 -0.48
N VAL A 118 -6.64 -20.19 0.80
CA VAL A 118 -5.85 -21.03 1.67
C VAL A 118 -6.71 -21.43 2.85
N ASP A 119 -6.89 -22.73 3.03
CA ASP A 119 -7.63 -23.23 4.17
C ASP A 119 -6.72 -23.29 5.39
N VAL A 120 -7.28 -22.90 6.53
CA VAL A 120 -6.55 -23.01 7.80
C VAL A 120 -7.14 -24.16 8.58
N PRO A 121 -6.37 -24.74 9.52
CA PRO A 121 -6.88 -25.85 10.31
C PRO A 121 -8.11 -25.48 11.13
N GLU A 122 -8.87 -26.50 11.49
CA GLU A 122 -10.07 -26.28 12.29
C GLU A 122 -9.72 -25.58 13.59
N GLY A 123 -10.52 -24.60 13.93
CA GLY A 123 -10.28 -23.79 15.12
C GLY A 123 -9.40 -22.58 14.92
N PHE A 124 -8.78 -22.48 13.75
CA PHE A 124 -7.98 -21.30 13.42
C PHE A 124 -8.86 -20.24 12.77
N VAL A 125 -8.59 -18.99 13.10
CA VAL A 125 -9.32 -17.88 12.50
C VAL A 125 -8.32 -17.04 11.73
N ALA A 126 -8.44 -17.03 10.40
CA ALA A 126 -7.55 -16.26 9.55
C ALA A 126 -7.94 -14.79 9.62
N ALA A 127 -6.98 -13.91 9.86
CA ALA A 127 -7.23 -12.49 9.91
C ALA A 127 -6.84 -11.81 8.59
N SER A 128 -5.74 -12.24 7.98
CA SER A 128 -5.29 -11.67 6.73
C SER A 128 -4.35 -12.66 6.05
N ALA A 129 -4.07 -12.39 4.79
CA ALA A 129 -3.12 -13.20 4.03
C ALA A 129 -2.26 -12.28 3.19
N ASN A 130 -1.00 -12.66 3.04
CA ASN A 130 -0.04 -11.89 2.27
C ASN A 130 0.59 -12.82 1.24
N TYR A 131 0.47 -12.46 -0.03
CA TYR A 131 1.03 -13.28 -1.10
C TYR A 131 2.11 -12.47 -1.81
N VAL A 132 3.35 -12.92 -1.72
CA VAL A 132 4.48 -12.26 -2.37
C VAL A 132 5.22 -13.27 -3.21
N VAL A 133 5.31 -12.99 -4.50
CA VAL A 133 6.13 -13.76 -5.42
C VAL A 133 7.44 -13.01 -5.61
N LYS A 134 8.56 -13.68 -5.44
CA LYS A 134 9.86 -13.05 -5.57
C LYS A 134 10.55 -13.54 -6.83
N GLY A 135 11.23 -12.65 -7.49
CA GLY A 135 11.92 -12.99 -8.72
C GLY A 135 12.51 -11.75 -9.37
N ILE A 136 12.50 -11.74 -10.70
CA ILE A 136 13.07 -10.65 -11.47
C ILE A 136 11.94 -10.04 -12.31
N CYS A 137 11.75 -8.72 -12.20
CA CYS A 137 10.68 -8.07 -12.94
C CYS A 137 11.00 -7.99 -14.42
N ALA A 138 9.97 -7.67 -15.22
CA ALA A 138 10.14 -7.62 -16.67
C ALA A 138 11.22 -6.63 -17.10
N HIS A 139 11.32 -5.52 -16.40
CA HIS A 139 12.32 -4.51 -16.73
C HIS A 139 13.74 -5.03 -16.48
N CYS A 140 13.94 -5.72 -15.36
CA CYS A 140 15.27 -6.24 -15.01
C CYS A 140 15.62 -7.52 -15.75
N ALA A 141 14.64 -8.24 -16.25
CA ALA A 141 14.86 -9.51 -16.93
C ALA A 141 15.36 -9.33 -18.37
N LYS A 142 15.36 -8.13 -18.88
CA LYS A 142 15.85 -7.89 -20.24
C LYS A 142 17.34 -7.92 -20.32
#